data_570e959ddb38fc7a24252d42a57b7da9
#
_entry.id   570e959ddb38fc7a24252d42a57b7da9
#
_cell.length_a   1.000
_cell.length_b   1.000
_cell.length_c   1.000
_cell.angle_alpha   90.00
_cell.angle_beta   90.00
_cell.angle_gamma   90.00
#
_symmetry.space_group_name_H-M   'P 1'
#
loop_
_entity.id
_entity.type
_entity.pdbx_description
1 polymer ?
#
loop_
_entity_poly.entity_id
_entity_poly.type
_entity_poly.pdbx_seq_one_letter_code
_entity_poly.pdbx_strand_id
1 'polypeptide(L)'
;MSRFTLPRDIYYGANALENLKNLKGSRAVLVLGGGSMKKFGFVDKALGYLKEAGIETRLIENVEPDPSVETVMSGAAVMREFEPDWIITMGGGSPIDAAKAMWAFYEYPETTFEDLITPFSFPELRQKARFCAIPSTSGTATEVTAFSVITDYQKGIKYPLADFNITPDVAIIDPALAETMPPKLVAHTGMDALTHAIEAYVSTLHTVFTDPLALKAIHIVEKDLLRSFNGDMGCREEMHYGQCLAGMAFSNALLGIVHSMAHKTGAAFSTGHITHGLANAMYLPYVIAYNAKADGVAERYADIARTMGVVGDTTAELVEGLRAKIRSMNDAMGIPNTLKDFGIIEDEFKEKLDAIAANAVGDAFRHIRDGYAEVMLCGGAEAAITPLSIGGFTSMRALHVGDDPSRASIPFDAERSGFVMGEGAAVLMLEEYGHAMARGAKIYAEVVGYGATCDAYHMTAPRPDGSGAAKAMEMALADGGA
;
A
#
# COMPACT_ATOMS: atom_id res chain seq x y z
N MET A 1 -18.71 17.97 2.37
CA MET A 1 -17.75 19.02 1.96
C MET A 1 -16.43 18.34 1.69
N SER A 2 -15.90 18.42 0.47
CA SER A 2 -14.64 17.76 0.11
C SER A 2 -13.44 18.59 0.59
N ARG A 3 -12.34 17.92 0.99
CA ARG A 3 -11.09 18.52 1.45
C ARG A 3 -9.97 18.16 0.47
N PHE A 4 -9.06 19.09 0.20
CA PHE A 4 -7.81 18.86 -0.53
C PHE A 4 -6.66 19.37 0.35
N THR A 5 -5.73 18.48 0.70
CA THR A 5 -4.67 18.76 1.68
C THR A 5 -3.31 18.47 1.07
N LEU A 6 -2.38 19.40 1.23
CA LEU A 6 -0.97 19.29 0.84
C LEU A 6 -0.09 19.89 1.96
N PRO A 7 1.23 19.66 1.95
CA PRO A 7 2.17 20.44 2.74
C PRO A 7 1.97 21.95 2.53
N ARG A 8 2.18 22.72 3.58
CA ARG A 8 2.10 24.20 3.47
C ARG A 8 3.11 24.74 2.46
N ASP A 9 4.33 24.20 2.49
CA ASP A 9 5.42 24.63 1.61
C ASP A 9 6.08 23.41 0.96
N ILE A 10 6.30 23.48 -0.36
CA ILE A 10 7.04 22.49 -1.13
C ILE A 10 8.21 23.20 -1.81
N TYR A 11 9.41 22.96 -1.31
CA TYR A 11 10.65 23.43 -1.93
C TYR A 11 11.17 22.39 -2.90
N TYR A 12 11.49 22.78 -4.12
CA TYR A 12 11.92 21.85 -5.16
C TYR A 12 13.04 22.44 -6.03
N GLY A 13 13.76 21.56 -6.73
CA GLY A 13 14.85 21.92 -7.62
C GLY A 13 16.23 21.64 -7.05
N ALA A 14 17.23 21.89 -7.87
CA ALA A 14 18.61 21.68 -7.48
C ALA A 14 18.98 22.49 -6.22
N ASN A 15 19.61 21.83 -5.25
CA ASN A 15 19.97 22.37 -3.95
C ASN A 15 18.76 22.78 -3.08
N ALA A 16 17.55 22.26 -3.32
CA ALA A 16 16.41 22.54 -2.48
C ALA A 16 16.67 22.20 -1.01
N LEU A 17 17.57 21.25 -0.72
CA LEU A 17 18.00 20.88 0.64
C LEU A 17 18.54 22.09 1.45
N GLU A 18 19.05 23.11 0.78
CA GLU A 18 19.51 24.35 1.42
C GLU A 18 18.41 25.09 2.21
N ASN A 19 17.13 24.84 1.88
CA ASN A 19 16.01 25.47 2.60
C ASN A 19 15.95 25.06 4.07
N LEU A 20 16.65 24.01 4.50
CA LEU A 20 16.83 23.70 5.92
C LEU A 20 17.43 24.86 6.73
N LYS A 21 18.23 25.75 6.11
CA LYS A 21 18.77 26.96 6.73
C LYS A 21 17.70 27.97 7.12
N ASN A 22 16.53 27.90 6.49
CA ASN A 22 15.43 28.83 6.67
C ASN A 22 14.44 28.41 7.75
N LEU A 23 14.57 27.18 8.26
CA LEU A 23 13.71 26.68 9.33
C LEU A 23 13.91 27.52 10.60
N LYS A 24 12.81 27.74 11.32
CA LYS A 24 12.83 28.49 12.58
C LYS A 24 12.44 27.52 13.70
N GLY A 25 13.37 27.29 14.60
CA GLY A 25 13.25 26.36 15.71
C GLY A 25 14.53 26.33 16.54
N SER A 26 14.56 25.46 17.52
CA SER A 26 15.68 25.30 18.45
C SER A 26 16.27 23.90 18.40
N ARG A 27 15.46 22.88 18.27
CA ARG A 27 15.85 21.47 18.32
C ARG A 27 15.14 20.66 17.23
N ALA A 28 15.90 19.86 16.50
CA ALA A 28 15.34 18.94 15.51
C ALA A 28 15.81 17.51 15.76
N VAL A 29 14.92 16.53 15.52
CA VAL A 29 15.37 15.16 15.23
C VAL A 29 15.50 15.00 13.72
N LEU A 30 16.56 14.30 13.28
CA LEU A 30 16.71 13.89 11.88
C LEU A 30 16.58 12.37 11.82
N VAL A 31 15.45 11.90 11.25
CA VAL A 31 15.11 10.48 11.13
C VAL A 31 15.61 9.93 9.80
N LEU A 32 16.36 8.84 9.85
CA LEU A 32 17.06 8.25 8.70
C LEU A 32 16.77 6.76 8.58
N GLY A 33 16.66 6.29 7.34
CA GLY A 33 16.63 4.86 7.03
C GLY A 33 18.03 4.26 6.93
N GLY A 34 18.26 3.44 5.92
CA GLY A 34 19.56 2.83 5.66
C GLY A 34 20.67 3.85 5.37
N GLY A 35 21.90 3.36 5.21
CA GLY A 35 23.10 4.19 5.17
C GLY A 35 23.35 5.04 3.91
N SER A 36 22.46 5.01 2.89
CA SER A 36 22.71 5.67 1.60
C SER A 36 22.89 7.19 1.73
N MET A 37 22.01 7.86 2.44
CA MET A 37 22.06 9.32 2.60
C MET A 37 23.32 9.77 3.34
N LYS A 38 23.78 8.99 4.31
CA LYS A 38 25.05 9.22 5.01
C LYS A 38 26.24 8.95 4.10
N LYS A 39 26.23 7.83 3.37
CA LYS A 39 27.28 7.43 2.43
C LYS A 39 27.52 8.48 1.32
N PHE A 40 26.48 9.12 0.85
CA PHE A 40 26.56 10.13 -0.22
C PHE A 40 26.72 11.57 0.31
N GLY A 41 26.88 11.74 1.64
CA GLY A 41 27.17 13.03 2.26
C GLY A 41 25.97 13.97 2.44
N PHE A 42 24.74 13.52 2.14
CA PHE A 42 23.53 14.35 2.30
C PHE A 42 23.20 14.61 3.76
N VAL A 43 23.47 13.65 4.65
CA VAL A 43 23.28 13.82 6.09
C VAL A 43 24.19 14.93 6.63
N ASP A 44 25.47 14.93 6.25
CA ASP A 44 26.42 15.96 6.70
C ASP A 44 26.03 17.35 6.18
N LYS A 45 25.54 17.44 4.93
CA LYS A 45 25.01 18.70 4.39
C LYS A 45 23.80 19.18 5.19
N ALA A 46 22.83 18.29 5.46
CA ALA A 46 21.63 18.65 6.24
C ALA A 46 21.98 19.12 7.64
N LEU A 47 22.88 18.41 8.34
CA LEU A 47 23.38 18.82 9.66
C LEU A 47 24.09 20.16 9.61
N GLY A 48 24.88 20.43 8.56
CA GLY A 48 25.50 21.72 8.32
C GLY A 48 24.49 22.84 8.20
N TYR A 49 23.45 22.65 7.40
CA TYR A 49 22.40 23.66 7.20
C TYR A 49 21.55 23.91 8.45
N LEU A 50 21.21 22.86 9.21
CA LEU A 50 20.53 22.99 10.49
C LEU A 50 21.37 23.73 11.53
N LYS A 51 22.68 23.47 11.56
CA LYS A 51 23.63 24.20 12.41
C LYS A 51 23.70 25.68 12.02
N GLU A 52 23.71 26.00 10.73
CA GLU A 52 23.64 27.39 10.25
C GLU A 52 22.33 28.08 10.64
N ALA A 53 21.21 27.33 10.70
CA ALA A 53 19.92 27.80 11.20
C ALA A 53 19.90 27.99 12.74
N GLY A 54 20.93 27.53 13.45
CA GLY A 54 20.99 27.57 14.91
C GLY A 54 20.17 26.45 15.59
N ILE A 55 19.86 25.37 14.88
CA ILE A 55 19.05 24.27 15.35
C ILE A 55 19.96 23.13 15.84
N GLU A 56 19.85 22.77 17.12
CA GLU A 56 20.48 21.57 17.66
C GLU A 56 19.80 20.32 17.09
N THR A 57 20.58 19.34 16.62
CA THR A 57 20.04 18.17 15.94
C THR A 57 20.45 16.86 16.59
N ARG A 58 19.49 15.96 16.85
CA ARG A 58 19.71 14.58 17.26
C ARG A 58 19.30 13.63 16.15
N LEU A 59 20.11 12.59 15.88
CA LEU A 59 19.80 11.57 14.87
C LEU A 59 18.97 10.45 15.45
N ILE A 60 18.00 9.96 14.65
CA ILE A 60 17.32 8.67 14.81
C ILE A 60 17.65 7.88 13.54
N GLU A 61 18.50 6.88 13.66
CA GLU A 61 19.08 6.16 12.52
C GLU A 61 18.56 4.72 12.42
N ASN A 62 18.81 4.10 11.27
CA ASN A 62 18.55 2.68 11.01
C ASN A 62 17.08 2.27 11.04
N VAL A 63 16.18 3.16 10.63
CA VAL A 63 14.81 2.74 10.36
C VAL A 63 14.83 1.70 9.24
N GLU A 64 14.35 0.50 9.53
CA GLU A 64 14.32 -0.64 8.61
C GLU A 64 13.30 -0.43 7.48
N PRO A 65 13.47 -1.11 6.34
CA PRO A 65 12.39 -1.24 5.36
C PRO A 65 11.15 -1.87 6.01
N ASP A 66 9.95 -1.39 5.66
CA ASP A 66 8.70 -1.81 6.31
C ASP A 66 8.75 -1.62 7.85
N PRO A 67 8.80 -0.37 8.32
CA PRO A 67 9.13 -0.06 9.72
C PRO A 67 8.17 -0.70 10.71
N SER A 68 8.73 -1.20 11.80
CA SER A 68 7.99 -1.88 12.87
C SER A 68 7.35 -0.91 13.86
N VAL A 69 6.33 -1.39 14.57
CA VAL A 69 5.75 -0.69 15.73
C VAL A 69 6.83 -0.41 16.76
N GLU A 70 7.74 -1.36 17.01
CA GLU A 70 8.84 -1.24 17.96
C GLU A 70 9.80 -0.10 17.61
N THR A 71 10.15 0.03 16.33
CA THR A 71 10.98 1.16 15.84
C THR A 71 10.28 2.50 16.03
N VAL A 72 8.99 2.56 15.75
CA VAL A 72 8.19 3.77 15.98
C VAL A 72 8.18 4.16 17.46
N MET A 73 7.91 3.23 18.36
CA MET A 73 7.86 3.50 19.80
C MET A 73 9.23 3.91 20.36
N SER A 74 10.32 3.28 19.87
CA SER A 74 11.69 3.63 20.25
C SER A 74 12.05 5.06 19.80
N GLY A 75 11.74 5.40 18.55
CA GLY A 75 11.98 6.76 18.02
C GLY A 75 11.16 7.83 18.76
N ALA A 76 9.90 7.55 19.08
CA ALA A 76 9.08 8.45 19.88
C ALA A 76 9.65 8.66 21.31
N ALA A 77 10.27 7.64 21.91
CA ALA A 77 10.94 7.77 23.20
C ALA A 77 12.14 8.72 23.13
N VAL A 78 12.96 8.64 22.06
CA VAL A 78 14.06 9.58 21.80
C VAL A 78 13.53 11.01 21.63
N MET A 79 12.41 11.19 20.92
CA MET A 79 11.79 12.50 20.75
C MET A 79 11.28 13.07 22.09
N ARG A 80 10.69 12.25 22.96
CA ARG A 80 10.24 12.70 24.30
C ARG A 80 11.40 13.15 25.21
N GLU A 81 12.55 12.49 25.10
CA GLU A 81 13.75 12.87 25.86
C GLU A 81 14.38 14.17 25.32
N PHE A 82 14.42 14.33 24.01
CA PHE A 82 15.10 15.45 23.35
C PHE A 82 14.21 16.69 23.18
N GLU A 83 12.88 16.52 23.16
CA GLU A 83 11.85 17.53 22.98
C GLU A 83 12.08 18.42 21.74
N PRO A 84 12.12 17.84 20.51
CA PRO A 84 12.31 18.61 19.31
C PRO A 84 11.10 19.48 18.98
N ASP A 85 11.33 20.64 18.38
CA ASP A 85 10.32 21.50 17.74
C ASP A 85 10.24 21.26 16.21
N TRP A 86 11.14 20.45 15.68
CA TRP A 86 11.12 19.94 14.31
C TRP A 86 11.40 18.43 14.27
N ILE A 87 10.56 17.73 13.53
CA ILE A 87 10.81 16.34 13.09
C ILE A 87 11.17 16.42 11.62
N ILE A 88 12.43 16.16 11.30
CA ILE A 88 12.95 16.15 9.93
C ILE A 88 13.26 14.71 9.56
N THR A 89 12.86 14.29 8.38
CA THR A 89 13.15 12.94 7.91
C THR A 89 13.77 12.99 6.51
N MET A 90 14.79 12.15 6.27
CA MET A 90 15.47 12.06 4.99
C MET A 90 15.65 10.60 4.59
N GLY A 91 15.09 10.24 3.43
CA GLY A 91 15.20 8.87 2.92
C GLY A 91 14.08 8.47 1.97
N GLY A 92 13.87 7.18 1.82
CA GLY A 92 12.70 6.63 1.10
C GLY A 92 11.43 6.69 1.93
N GLY A 93 10.40 5.93 1.54
CA GLY A 93 9.11 5.90 2.26
C GLY A 93 9.25 5.49 3.73
N SER A 94 10.02 4.43 4.02
CA SER A 94 10.09 3.83 5.36
C SER A 94 10.49 4.80 6.50
N PRO A 95 11.57 5.59 6.41
CA PRO A 95 11.90 6.53 7.48
C PRO A 95 10.88 7.68 7.57
N ILE A 96 10.24 8.08 6.48
CA ILE A 96 9.20 9.12 6.49
C ILE A 96 7.95 8.58 7.18
N ASP A 97 7.52 7.36 6.86
CA ASP A 97 6.38 6.68 7.48
C ASP A 97 6.60 6.48 8.98
N ALA A 98 7.77 5.93 9.36
CA ALA A 98 8.11 5.77 10.77
C ALA A 98 8.06 7.11 11.52
N ALA A 99 8.66 8.17 10.96
CA ALA A 99 8.69 9.48 11.59
C ALA A 99 7.31 10.10 11.76
N LYS A 100 6.39 9.92 10.80
CA LYS A 100 4.99 10.35 10.92
C LYS A 100 4.27 9.65 12.08
N ALA A 101 4.45 8.34 12.22
CA ALA A 101 3.89 7.60 13.35
C ALA A 101 4.56 8.00 14.68
N MET A 102 5.90 8.15 14.71
CA MET A 102 6.63 8.64 15.89
C MET A 102 6.10 9.99 16.37
N TRP A 103 5.72 10.87 15.44
CA TRP A 103 5.18 12.20 15.74
C TRP A 103 3.93 12.14 16.62
N ALA A 104 2.99 11.24 16.31
CA ALA A 104 1.79 11.08 17.13
C ALA A 104 2.14 10.63 18.55
N PHE A 105 3.00 9.63 18.72
CA PHE A 105 3.41 9.12 20.03
C PHE A 105 4.34 10.07 20.80
N TYR A 106 5.00 10.99 20.12
CA TYR A 106 5.76 12.07 20.75
C TYR A 106 4.84 13.13 21.35
N GLU A 107 3.84 13.56 20.60
CA GLU A 107 2.91 14.61 21.07
C GLU A 107 1.90 14.07 22.07
N TYR A 108 1.45 12.81 21.90
CA TYR A 108 0.43 12.14 22.71
C TYR A 108 0.94 10.77 23.21
N PRO A 109 1.74 10.77 24.30
CA PRO A 109 2.38 9.54 24.80
C PRO A 109 1.41 8.48 25.35
N GLU A 110 0.19 8.87 25.67
CA GLU A 110 -0.89 8.01 26.16
C GLU A 110 -1.62 7.25 25.03
N THR A 111 -1.46 7.67 23.78
CA THR A 111 -2.08 7.02 22.64
C THR A 111 -1.47 5.64 22.41
N THR A 112 -2.30 4.65 22.12
CA THR A 112 -1.86 3.30 21.72
C THR A 112 -1.75 3.18 20.21
N PHE A 113 -1.05 2.16 19.71
CA PHE A 113 -0.99 1.91 18.27
C PHE A 113 -2.38 1.54 17.70
N GLU A 114 -3.17 0.83 18.49
CA GLU A 114 -4.55 0.45 18.17
C GLU A 114 -5.46 1.66 17.96
N ASP A 115 -5.24 2.76 18.69
CA ASP A 115 -6.02 3.99 18.52
C ASP A 115 -5.77 4.65 17.15
N LEU A 116 -4.58 4.46 16.56
CA LEU A 116 -4.18 5.07 15.29
C LEU A 116 -4.47 4.20 14.05
N ILE A 117 -4.82 2.93 14.24
CA ILE A 117 -5.13 2.01 13.13
C ILE A 117 -6.41 2.45 12.41
N THR A 118 -7.37 2.99 13.14
CA THR A 118 -8.61 3.51 12.56
C THR A 118 -8.28 4.78 11.77
N PRO A 119 -8.58 4.80 10.48
CA PRO A 119 -8.31 5.98 9.67
C PRO A 119 -9.00 7.25 10.20
N PHE A 120 -8.32 8.38 10.09
CA PHE A 120 -8.76 9.71 10.59
C PHE A 120 -9.02 9.77 12.11
N SER A 121 -8.31 8.95 12.88
CA SER A 121 -8.37 8.93 14.35
C SER A 121 -7.17 9.62 15.01
N PHE A 122 -6.24 10.16 14.25
CA PHE A 122 -5.10 10.86 14.81
C PHE A 122 -5.54 12.12 15.55
N PRO A 123 -4.97 12.38 16.73
CA PRO A 123 -5.19 13.65 17.41
C PRO A 123 -4.62 14.80 16.59
N GLU A 124 -5.01 16.03 16.93
CA GLU A 124 -4.50 17.23 16.27
C GLU A 124 -3.01 17.41 16.58
N LEU A 125 -2.15 17.17 15.61
CA LEU A 125 -0.69 17.32 15.73
C LEU A 125 -0.26 18.79 15.63
N ARG A 126 1.04 19.05 15.75
CA ARG A 126 1.71 20.37 15.76
C ARG A 126 1.60 21.11 17.08
N GLN A 127 1.36 20.38 18.17
CA GLN A 127 1.36 20.93 19.53
C GLN A 127 2.78 21.15 20.05
N LYS A 128 3.73 20.28 19.66
CA LYS A 128 5.12 20.33 20.09
C LYS A 128 6.08 20.52 18.93
N ALA A 129 5.83 19.90 17.78
CA ALA A 129 6.76 19.90 16.65
C ALA A 129 6.06 20.07 15.31
N ARG A 130 6.80 20.60 14.33
CA ARG A 130 6.46 20.61 12.91
C ARG A 130 7.20 19.49 12.19
N PHE A 131 6.72 19.15 11.00
CA PHE A 131 7.27 18.03 10.23
C PHE A 131 7.83 18.49 8.87
N CYS A 132 9.09 18.09 8.59
CA CYS A 132 9.74 18.30 7.30
C CYS A 132 10.16 16.97 6.70
N ALA A 133 9.71 16.69 5.49
CA ALA A 133 10.02 15.45 4.78
C ALA A 133 10.91 15.70 3.54
N ILE A 134 11.95 14.88 3.40
CA ILE A 134 12.98 15.00 2.33
C ILE A 134 13.12 13.62 1.67
N PRO A 135 12.42 13.36 0.55
CA PRO A 135 12.47 12.07 -0.12
C PRO A 135 13.79 11.85 -0.86
N SER A 136 14.27 10.60 -0.85
CA SER A 136 15.42 10.15 -1.64
C SER A 136 15.07 9.09 -2.67
N THR A 137 13.80 8.78 -2.83
CA THR A 137 13.28 7.86 -3.84
C THR A 137 12.18 8.53 -4.64
N SER A 138 12.03 8.12 -5.91
CA SER A 138 10.99 8.64 -6.80
C SER A 138 9.88 7.60 -6.95
N GLY A 139 9.01 7.49 -5.92
CA GLY A 139 7.96 6.47 -5.91
C GLY A 139 6.83 6.71 -4.91
N THR A 140 7.09 6.57 -3.62
CA THR A 140 6.08 6.54 -2.56
C THR A 140 5.38 7.86 -2.30
N ALA A 141 6.04 8.98 -2.61
CA ALA A 141 5.55 10.34 -2.39
C ALA A 141 5.10 10.63 -0.93
N THR A 142 5.64 9.90 0.04
CA THR A 142 5.25 10.02 1.46
C THR A 142 5.46 11.45 2.00
N GLU A 143 6.34 12.23 1.38
CA GLU A 143 6.61 13.63 1.74
C GLU A 143 5.43 14.58 1.53
N VAL A 144 4.44 14.20 0.74
CA VAL A 144 3.23 15.03 0.47
C VAL A 144 1.93 14.34 0.85
N THR A 145 1.98 13.16 1.45
CA THR A 145 0.78 12.34 1.70
C THR A 145 0.33 12.35 3.15
N ALA A 146 -0.96 12.04 3.32
CA ALA A 146 -1.65 11.83 4.59
C ALA A 146 -1.57 10.37 5.07
N PHE A 147 -0.54 9.61 4.65
CA PHE A 147 -0.38 8.18 4.94
C PHE A 147 0.95 7.86 5.60
N SER A 148 0.95 6.77 6.38
CA SER A 148 2.13 6.15 6.98
C SER A 148 1.88 4.65 7.09
N VAL A 149 2.74 3.81 6.53
CA VAL A 149 2.57 2.34 6.56
C VAL A 149 3.52 1.75 7.59
N ILE A 150 2.95 1.14 8.64
CA ILE A 150 3.70 0.53 9.74
C ILE A 150 3.37 -0.95 9.83
N THR A 151 4.38 -1.77 10.08
CA THR A 151 4.25 -3.23 10.16
C THR A 151 4.23 -3.69 11.61
N ASP A 152 3.17 -4.37 11.99
CA ASP A 152 3.12 -5.17 13.22
C ASP A 152 3.64 -6.57 12.88
N TYR A 153 4.91 -6.83 13.17
CA TYR A 153 5.54 -8.12 12.91
C TYR A 153 5.04 -9.24 13.84
N GLN A 154 4.47 -8.90 14.98
CA GLN A 154 3.88 -9.89 15.89
C GLN A 154 2.57 -10.43 15.32
N LYS A 155 1.79 -9.58 14.70
CA LYS A 155 0.53 -9.94 14.01
C LYS A 155 0.74 -10.30 12.54
N GLY A 156 1.90 -9.98 11.94
CA GLY A 156 2.17 -10.15 10.52
C GLY A 156 1.33 -9.25 9.62
N ILE A 157 0.95 -8.07 10.09
CA ILE A 157 0.03 -7.16 9.39
C ILE A 157 0.71 -5.81 9.12
N LYS A 158 0.54 -5.31 7.88
CA LYS A 158 0.88 -3.93 7.53
C LYS A 158 -0.36 -3.04 7.70
N TYR A 159 -0.22 -2.02 8.52
CA TYR A 159 -1.27 -1.05 8.79
C TYR A 159 -1.02 0.26 8.05
N PRO A 160 -1.86 0.63 7.08
CA PRO A 160 -1.84 1.96 6.48
C PRO A 160 -2.54 2.93 7.43
N LEU A 161 -1.77 3.63 8.23
CA LEU A 161 -2.26 4.73 9.05
C LEU A 161 -2.59 5.91 8.13
N ALA A 162 -3.80 6.44 8.22
CA ALA A 162 -4.29 7.48 7.34
C ALA A 162 -4.93 8.63 8.13
N ASP A 163 -4.36 9.82 8.04
CA ASP A 163 -4.95 11.03 8.60
C ASP A 163 -4.34 12.28 7.95
N PHE A 164 -5.15 13.29 7.68
CA PHE A 164 -4.65 14.56 7.17
C PHE A 164 -3.72 15.30 8.16
N ASN A 165 -3.80 15.00 9.45
CA ASN A 165 -2.92 15.55 10.47
C ASN A 165 -1.46 15.15 10.30
N ILE A 166 -1.16 13.98 9.69
CA ILE A 166 0.21 13.53 9.43
C ILE A 166 0.78 13.98 8.08
N THR A 167 0.04 14.79 7.31
CA THR A 167 0.61 15.47 6.14
C THR A 167 1.74 16.39 6.60
N PRO A 168 2.96 16.31 6.03
CA PRO A 168 4.07 17.17 6.41
C PRO A 168 3.77 18.67 6.30
N ASP A 169 4.42 19.50 7.11
CA ASP A 169 4.35 20.96 6.98
C ASP A 169 5.20 21.46 5.82
N VAL A 170 6.36 20.82 5.64
CA VAL A 170 7.36 21.15 4.62
C VAL A 170 7.77 19.87 3.88
N ALA A 171 7.79 19.93 2.57
CA ALA A 171 8.44 18.94 1.72
C ALA A 171 9.63 19.58 0.98
N ILE A 172 10.78 18.89 0.94
CA ILE A 172 11.96 19.35 0.21
C ILE A 172 12.32 18.31 -0.86
N ILE A 173 12.06 18.64 -2.10
CA ILE A 173 12.21 17.78 -3.26
C ILE A 173 13.52 18.15 -3.98
N ASP A 174 14.64 17.64 -3.50
CA ASP A 174 15.97 17.89 -4.11
C ASP A 174 16.36 16.69 -4.99
N PRO A 175 16.40 16.85 -6.32
CA PRO A 175 16.68 15.75 -7.27
C PRO A 175 17.98 15.01 -7.00
N ALA A 176 18.99 15.70 -6.45
CA ALA A 176 20.29 15.10 -6.16
C ALA A 176 20.20 13.89 -5.21
N LEU A 177 19.19 13.85 -4.31
CA LEU A 177 19.02 12.72 -3.40
C LEU A 177 18.51 11.45 -4.14
N ALA A 178 17.77 11.63 -5.24
CA ALA A 178 17.26 10.53 -6.05
C ALA A 178 18.22 10.05 -7.15
N GLU A 179 19.25 10.82 -7.47
CA GLU A 179 20.25 10.47 -8.51
C GLU A 179 20.98 9.15 -8.19
N THR A 180 21.16 8.84 -6.92
CA THR A 180 21.91 7.68 -6.46
C THR A 180 21.13 6.36 -6.46
N MET A 181 19.86 6.38 -6.86
CA MET A 181 19.00 5.19 -6.91
C MET A 181 19.54 4.16 -7.91
N PRO A 182 19.72 2.88 -7.52
CA PRO A 182 20.09 1.82 -8.44
C PRO A 182 18.94 1.49 -9.40
N PRO A 183 19.21 0.95 -10.62
CA PRO A 183 18.20 0.70 -11.64
C PRO A 183 17.00 -0.11 -11.15
N LYS A 184 17.23 -1.18 -10.37
CA LYS A 184 16.14 -1.99 -9.79
C LYS A 184 15.19 -1.15 -8.92
N LEU A 185 15.72 -0.24 -8.12
CA LEU A 185 14.90 0.65 -7.29
C LEU A 185 14.15 1.65 -8.16
N VAL A 186 14.78 2.21 -9.20
CA VAL A 186 14.13 3.10 -10.17
C VAL A 186 12.93 2.44 -10.82
N ALA A 187 13.08 1.17 -11.25
CA ALA A 187 12.00 0.41 -11.88
C ALA A 187 10.83 0.23 -10.93
N HIS A 188 11.08 -0.29 -9.73
CA HIS A 188 10.02 -0.58 -8.77
C HIS A 188 9.31 0.69 -8.29
N THR A 189 10.06 1.73 -7.92
CA THR A 189 9.47 2.97 -7.41
C THR A 189 8.80 3.79 -8.52
N GLY A 190 9.33 3.77 -9.74
CA GLY A 190 8.70 4.46 -10.86
C GLY A 190 7.39 3.82 -11.29
N MET A 191 7.29 2.49 -11.27
CA MET A 191 6.02 1.78 -11.52
C MET A 191 5.02 1.97 -10.37
N ASP A 192 5.51 2.13 -9.14
CA ASP A 192 4.72 2.52 -7.98
C ASP A 192 4.06 3.89 -8.19
N ALA A 193 4.87 4.90 -8.57
CA ALA A 193 4.38 6.24 -8.89
C ALA A 193 3.36 6.24 -10.05
N LEU A 194 3.58 5.41 -11.09
CA LEU A 194 2.62 5.24 -12.17
C LEU A 194 1.30 4.67 -11.66
N THR A 195 1.37 3.65 -10.80
CA THR A 195 0.18 3.00 -10.23
C THR A 195 -0.58 3.96 -9.32
N HIS A 196 0.11 4.73 -8.48
CA HIS A 196 -0.47 5.79 -7.66
C HIS A 196 -1.29 6.78 -8.51
N ALA A 197 -0.69 7.27 -9.58
CA ALA A 197 -1.34 8.25 -10.46
C ALA A 197 -2.53 7.64 -11.22
N ILE A 198 -2.40 6.42 -11.73
CA ILE A 198 -3.49 5.73 -12.44
C ILE A 198 -4.66 5.45 -11.48
N GLU A 199 -4.40 4.90 -10.29
CA GLU A 199 -5.47 4.62 -9.33
C GLU A 199 -6.13 5.89 -8.81
N ALA A 200 -5.36 6.95 -8.55
CA ALA A 200 -5.92 8.25 -8.16
C ALA A 200 -6.85 8.81 -9.24
N TYR A 201 -6.47 8.69 -10.52
CA TYR A 201 -7.28 9.18 -11.64
C TYR A 201 -8.59 8.42 -11.78
N VAL A 202 -8.60 7.09 -11.63
CA VAL A 202 -9.82 6.26 -11.76
C VAL A 202 -10.57 6.07 -10.46
N SER A 203 -10.10 6.65 -9.35
CA SER A 203 -10.77 6.59 -8.06
C SER A 203 -12.17 7.19 -8.12
N THR A 204 -13.11 6.65 -7.36
CA THR A 204 -14.44 7.25 -7.17
C THR A 204 -14.39 8.59 -6.41
N LEU A 205 -13.28 8.85 -5.70
CA LEU A 205 -13.03 10.09 -4.96
C LEU A 205 -12.20 11.12 -5.75
N HIS A 206 -11.97 10.86 -7.05
CA HIS A 206 -11.26 11.81 -7.91
C HIS A 206 -11.95 13.17 -7.97
N THR A 207 -11.18 14.21 -8.21
CA THR A 207 -11.69 15.59 -8.25
C THR A 207 -11.02 16.39 -9.38
N VAL A 208 -11.58 17.56 -9.68
CA VAL A 208 -10.97 18.54 -10.60
C VAL A 208 -9.58 19.01 -10.15
N PHE A 209 -9.20 18.80 -8.89
CA PHE A 209 -7.87 19.10 -8.35
C PHE A 209 -6.90 17.92 -8.50
N THR A 210 -7.38 16.69 -8.35
CA THR A 210 -6.53 15.48 -8.40
C THR A 210 -6.28 15.01 -9.81
N ASP A 211 -7.25 15.13 -10.72
CA ASP A 211 -7.15 14.64 -12.10
C ASP A 211 -5.98 15.26 -12.88
N PRO A 212 -5.77 16.59 -12.90
CA PRO A 212 -4.64 17.18 -13.61
C PRO A 212 -3.28 16.74 -13.07
N LEU A 213 -3.17 16.55 -11.73
CA LEU A 213 -1.96 16.10 -11.08
C LEU A 213 -1.63 14.66 -11.47
N ALA A 214 -2.64 13.77 -11.44
CA ALA A 214 -2.52 12.38 -11.83
C ALA A 214 -2.10 12.24 -13.32
N LEU A 215 -2.77 12.92 -14.24
CA LEU A 215 -2.44 12.87 -15.67
C LEU A 215 -1.03 13.44 -15.94
N LYS A 216 -0.63 14.52 -15.25
CA LYS A 216 0.71 15.07 -15.40
C LYS A 216 1.77 14.09 -14.89
N ALA A 217 1.52 13.42 -13.77
CA ALA A 217 2.41 12.38 -13.24
C ALA A 217 2.54 11.20 -14.20
N ILE A 218 1.42 10.71 -14.74
CA ILE A 218 1.40 9.62 -15.75
C ILE A 218 2.25 10.00 -16.97
N HIS A 219 2.07 11.21 -17.49
CA HIS A 219 2.84 11.69 -18.64
C HIS A 219 4.35 11.74 -18.37
N ILE A 220 4.76 12.23 -17.19
CA ILE A 220 6.18 12.27 -16.80
C ILE A 220 6.74 10.86 -16.71
N VAL A 221 6.04 9.95 -15.98
CA VAL A 221 6.54 8.58 -15.78
C VAL A 221 6.62 7.82 -17.11
N GLU A 222 5.62 7.97 -18.00
CA GLU A 222 5.65 7.34 -19.33
C GLU A 222 6.88 7.80 -20.13
N LYS A 223 7.16 9.08 -20.14
CA LYS A 223 8.25 9.69 -20.92
C LYS A 223 9.62 9.33 -20.37
N ASP A 224 9.80 9.35 -19.04
CA ASP A 224 11.12 9.45 -18.42
C ASP A 224 11.54 8.21 -17.62
N LEU A 225 10.62 7.29 -17.23
CA LEU A 225 10.96 6.14 -16.41
C LEU A 225 11.97 5.20 -17.06
N LEU A 226 11.75 4.78 -18.30
CA LEU A 226 12.66 3.87 -19.00
C LEU A 226 14.01 4.52 -19.29
N ARG A 227 14.04 5.83 -19.58
CA ARG A 227 15.27 6.58 -19.75
C ARG A 227 16.06 6.66 -18.45
N SER A 228 15.38 6.98 -17.35
CA SER A 228 15.93 7.01 -15.98
C SER A 228 16.48 5.65 -15.56
N PHE A 229 15.75 4.55 -15.86
CA PHE A 229 16.18 3.17 -15.61
C PHE A 229 17.47 2.83 -16.37
N ASN A 230 17.59 3.28 -17.63
CA ASN A 230 18.75 3.06 -18.48
C ASN A 230 19.92 4.03 -18.18
N GLY A 231 19.84 4.84 -17.13
CA GLY A 231 20.93 5.67 -16.65
C GLY A 231 20.98 7.10 -17.21
N ASP A 232 19.91 7.56 -17.86
CA ASP A 232 19.80 8.98 -18.24
C ASP A 232 19.48 9.82 -16.98
N MET A 233 20.52 10.43 -16.44
CA MET A 233 20.42 11.25 -15.22
C MET A 233 19.59 12.52 -15.41
N GLY A 234 19.48 13.04 -16.65
CA GLY A 234 18.66 14.20 -16.96
C GLY A 234 17.16 13.98 -16.75
N CYS A 235 16.73 12.72 -16.60
CA CYS A 235 15.32 12.37 -16.32
C CYS A 235 15.00 12.24 -14.82
N ARG A 236 16.02 12.22 -13.94
CA ARG A 236 15.84 11.98 -12.50
C ARG A 236 15.05 13.09 -11.83
N GLU A 237 15.27 14.31 -12.23
CA GLU A 237 14.55 15.48 -11.73
C GLU A 237 13.05 15.38 -12.07
N GLU A 238 12.71 15.17 -13.34
CA GLU A 238 11.31 15.04 -13.78
C GLU A 238 10.62 13.85 -13.09
N MET A 239 11.30 12.70 -12.98
CA MET A 239 10.78 11.54 -12.24
C MET A 239 10.51 11.85 -10.77
N HIS A 240 11.38 12.64 -10.13
CA HIS A 240 11.22 13.04 -8.74
C HIS A 240 10.03 13.99 -8.55
N TYR A 241 9.76 14.86 -9.53
CA TYR A 241 8.55 15.69 -9.55
C TYR A 241 7.30 14.87 -9.90
N GLY A 242 7.41 13.94 -10.86
CA GLY A 242 6.30 13.08 -11.28
C GLY A 242 5.74 12.24 -10.11
N GLN A 243 6.61 11.64 -9.29
CA GLN A 243 6.17 10.91 -8.11
C GLN A 243 5.49 11.83 -7.08
N CYS A 244 6.02 13.02 -6.86
CA CYS A 244 5.42 14.00 -5.95
C CYS A 244 4.00 14.38 -6.40
N LEU A 245 3.81 14.65 -7.71
CA LEU A 245 2.49 14.93 -8.30
C LEU A 245 1.53 13.75 -8.13
N ALA A 246 2.00 12.50 -8.33
CA ALA A 246 1.22 11.30 -8.07
C ALA A 246 0.77 11.24 -6.59
N GLY A 247 1.68 11.58 -5.67
CA GLY A 247 1.40 11.66 -4.25
C GLY A 247 0.33 12.69 -3.88
N MET A 248 0.44 13.88 -4.44
CA MET A 248 -0.57 14.93 -4.26
C MET A 248 -1.95 14.48 -4.74
N ALA A 249 -2.01 13.71 -5.84
CA ALA A 249 -3.25 13.19 -6.37
C ALA A 249 -3.83 12.10 -5.45
N PHE A 250 -3.07 11.02 -5.18
CA PHE A 250 -3.63 9.88 -4.45
C PHE A 250 -3.88 10.17 -2.98
N SER A 251 -3.11 11.05 -2.35
CA SER A 251 -3.36 11.45 -0.97
C SER A 251 -4.76 12.06 -0.77
N ASN A 252 -5.35 12.60 -1.82
CA ASN A 252 -6.66 13.24 -1.80
C ASN A 252 -7.75 12.46 -2.54
N ALA A 253 -7.38 11.56 -3.46
CA ALA A 253 -8.32 10.71 -4.20
C ALA A 253 -8.35 9.26 -3.69
N LEU A 254 -7.44 8.90 -2.79
CA LEU A 254 -7.17 7.54 -2.32
C LEU A 254 -6.68 6.59 -3.44
N LEU A 255 -6.49 5.34 -3.08
CA LEU A 255 -5.97 4.28 -3.94
C LEU A 255 -7.05 3.22 -4.16
N GLY A 256 -6.74 2.22 -4.99
CA GLY A 256 -7.68 1.20 -5.41
C GLY A 256 -7.22 -0.23 -5.17
N ILE A 257 -7.70 -1.13 -6.03
CA ILE A 257 -7.54 -2.58 -5.91
C ILE A 257 -6.08 -3.02 -6.04
N VAL A 258 -5.27 -2.34 -6.88
CA VAL A 258 -3.86 -2.70 -7.09
C VAL A 258 -3.10 -2.61 -5.77
N HIS A 259 -3.21 -1.47 -5.07
CA HIS A 259 -2.55 -1.26 -3.78
C HIS A 259 -3.09 -2.18 -2.70
N SER A 260 -4.41 -2.42 -2.66
CA SER A 260 -5.01 -3.38 -1.73
C SER A 260 -4.42 -4.77 -1.91
N MET A 261 -4.28 -5.27 -3.14
CA MET A 261 -3.65 -6.55 -3.43
C MET A 261 -2.17 -6.56 -3.07
N ALA A 262 -1.42 -5.49 -3.40
CA ALA A 262 0.01 -5.40 -3.12
C ALA A 262 0.31 -5.45 -1.61
N HIS A 263 -0.48 -4.77 -0.78
CA HIS A 263 -0.33 -4.82 0.68
C HIS A 263 -0.55 -6.21 1.26
N LYS A 264 -1.49 -7.00 0.69
CA LYS A 264 -1.81 -8.35 1.19
C LYS A 264 -0.84 -9.42 0.71
N THR A 265 -0.21 -9.23 -0.43
CA THR A 265 0.66 -10.23 -1.07
C THR A 265 2.15 -9.98 -0.82
N GLY A 266 2.57 -8.75 -0.50
CA GLY A 266 3.98 -8.38 -0.38
C GLY A 266 4.79 -9.25 0.59
N ALA A 267 4.20 -9.62 1.73
CA ALA A 267 4.82 -10.47 2.77
C ALA A 267 4.12 -11.82 2.95
N ALA A 268 3.19 -12.20 2.06
CA ALA A 268 2.38 -13.40 2.23
C ALA A 268 3.14 -14.70 1.95
N PHE A 269 4.20 -14.65 1.14
CA PHE A 269 4.90 -15.82 0.62
C PHE A 269 6.26 -16.01 1.28
N SER A 270 6.59 -17.28 1.63
CA SER A 270 7.88 -17.66 2.20
C SER A 270 8.97 -17.72 1.14
N THR A 271 8.60 -17.98 -0.14
CA THR A 271 9.53 -18.12 -1.26
C THR A 271 10.10 -16.79 -1.77
N GLY A 272 9.56 -15.65 -1.33
CA GLY A 272 10.14 -14.35 -1.67
C GLY A 272 9.30 -13.16 -1.19
N HIS A 273 9.98 -12.15 -0.68
CA HIS A 273 9.38 -10.86 -0.36
C HIS A 273 9.17 -10.04 -1.65
N ILE A 274 7.90 -9.82 -2.02
CA ILE A 274 7.55 -9.00 -3.17
C ILE A 274 7.52 -7.54 -2.72
N THR A 275 8.47 -6.74 -3.20
CA THR A 275 8.49 -5.31 -2.86
C THR A 275 7.22 -4.62 -3.38
N HIS A 276 6.76 -3.60 -2.66
CA HIS A 276 5.48 -2.94 -2.91
C HIS A 276 5.30 -2.49 -4.38
N GLY A 277 6.25 -1.69 -4.91
CA GLY A 277 6.16 -1.22 -6.30
C GLY A 277 6.26 -2.34 -7.34
N LEU A 278 6.94 -3.45 -7.03
CA LEU A 278 6.96 -4.64 -7.88
C LEU A 278 5.59 -5.33 -7.94
N ALA A 279 4.93 -5.49 -6.79
CA ALA A 279 3.58 -6.04 -6.72
C ALA A 279 2.59 -5.17 -7.51
N ASN A 280 2.65 -3.86 -7.32
CA ASN A 280 1.82 -2.90 -8.06
C ASN A 280 2.03 -3.03 -9.57
N ALA A 281 3.27 -3.09 -10.04
CA ALA A 281 3.59 -3.25 -11.47
C ALA A 281 3.02 -4.54 -12.07
N MET A 282 3.08 -5.65 -11.33
CA MET A 282 2.53 -6.94 -11.76
C MET A 282 1.00 -6.92 -11.86
N TYR A 283 0.32 -6.33 -10.88
CA TYR A 283 -1.14 -6.41 -10.79
C TYR A 283 -1.86 -5.38 -11.66
N LEU A 284 -1.24 -4.23 -11.91
CA LEU A 284 -1.87 -3.10 -12.60
C LEU A 284 -2.53 -3.47 -13.93
N PRO A 285 -1.91 -4.23 -14.86
CA PRO A 285 -2.56 -4.58 -16.14
C PRO A 285 -3.83 -5.43 -15.97
N TYR A 286 -3.89 -6.25 -14.93
CA TYR A 286 -5.04 -7.12 -14.66
C TYR A 286 -6.18 -6.34 -14.01
N VAL A 287 -5.87 -5.45 -13.07
CA VAL A 287 -6.86 -4.58 -12.42
C VAL A 287 -7.45 -3.59 -13.41
N ILE A 288 -6.68 -3.04 -14.34
CA ILE A 288 -7.21 -2.21 -15.44
C ILE A 288 -8.29 -2.97 -16.22
N ALA A 289 -8.02 -4.23 -16.63
CA ALA A 289 -8.99 -5.06 -17.35
C ALA A 289 -10.24 -5.38 -16.52
N TYR A 290 -10.10 -5.49 -15.22
CA TYR A 290 -11.21 -5.72 -14.31
C TYR A 290 -12.06 -4.46 -14.12
N ASN A 291 -11.44 -3.35 -13.74
CA ASN A 291 -12.11 -2.08 -13.46
C ASN A 291 -12.78 -1.47 -14.72
N ALA A 292 -12.19 -1.67 -15.90
CA ALA A 292 -12.77 -1.17 -17.16
C ALA A 292 -14.15 -1.76 -17.50
N LYS A 293 -14.62 -2.77 -16.77
CA LYS A 293 -15.98 -3.33 -16.90
C LYS A 293 -17.03 -2.50 -16.18
N ALA A 294 -16.63 -1.62 -15.27
CA ALA A 294 -17.54 -0.74 -14.56
C ALA A 294 -17.92 0.47 -15.42
N ASP A 295 -19.16 0.94 -15.24
CA ASP A 295 -19.71 2.04 -16.02
C ASP A 295 -18.86 3.32 -15.90
N GLY A 296 -18.49 3.91 -17.03
CA GLY A 296 -17.71 5.15 -17.12
C GLY A 296 -16.21 5.03 -16.81
N VAL A 297 -15.74 3.88 -16.32
CA VAL A 297 -14.33 3.69 -15.92
C VAL A 297 -13.44 3.42 -17.14
N ALA A 298 -13.97 2.72 -18.15
CA ALA A 298 -13.23 2.46 -19.39
C ALA A 298 -12.80 3.74 -20.09
N GLU A 299 -13.63 4.77 -20.11
CA GLU A 299 -13.35 6.09 -20.70
C GLU A 299 -12.19 6.77 -19.96
N ARG A 300 -12.14 6.68 -18.62
CA ARG A 300 -11.04 7.24 -17.85
C ARG A 300 -9.72 6.50 -18.13
N TYR A 301 -9.74 5.18 -18.31
CA TYR A 301 -8.56 4.45 -18.76
C TYR A 301 -8.17 4.79 -20.21
N ALA A 302 -9.12 5.10 -21.09
CA ALA A 302 -8.83 5.60 -22.42
C ALA A 302 -8.13 6.97 -22.40
N ASP A 303 -8.48 7.85 -21.48
CA ASP A 303 -7.78 9.13 -21.29
C ASP A 303 -6.33 8.93 -20.80
N ILE A 304 -6.13 7.99 -19.87
CA ILE A 304 -4.77 7.56 -19.47
C ILE A 304 -4.00 7.00 -20.67
N ALA A 305 -4.63 6.12 -21.46
CA ALA A 305 -4.02 5.54 -22.65
C ALA A 305 -3.53 6.62 -23.63
N ARG A 306 -4.36 7.62 -23.91
CA ARG A 306 -3.99 8.77 -24.78
C ARG A 306 -2.85 9.57 -24.16
N THR A 307 -2.87 9.80 -22.86
CA THR A 307 -1.79 10.48 -22.11
C THR A 307 -0.47 9.74 -22.21
N MET A 308 -0.51 8.40 -22.26
CA MET A 308 0.67 7.54 -22.47
C MET A 308 1.01 7.30 -23.95
N GLY A 309 0.40 8.03 -24.89
CA GLY A 309 0.70 7.94 -26.30
C GLY A 309 0.15 6.67 -27.00
N VAL A 310 -0.80 5.98 -26.37
CA VAL A 310 -1.49 4.85 -27.01
C VAL A 310 -2.47 5.36 -28.05
N VAL A 311 -2.48 4.72 -29.22
CA VAL A 311 -3.39 5.03 -30.34
C VAL A 311 -4.42 3.90 -30.46
N GLY A 312 -5.68 4.27 -30.65
CA GLY A 312 -6.80 3.35 -30.87
C GLY A 312 -8.05 4.14 -31.28
N ASP A 313 -8.91 3.52 -32.06
CA ASP A 313 -10.13 4.14 -32.55
C ASP A 313 -11.31 3.98 -31.58
N THR A 314 -11.24 3.00 -30.70
CA THR A 314 -12.28 2.69 -29.72
C THR A 314 -11.74 2.72 -28.30
N THR A 315 -12.61 2.94 -27.31
CA THR A 315 -12.29 2.86 -25.87
C THR A 315 -11.69 1.50 -25.54
N ALA A 316 -12.20 0.41 -26.09
CA ALA A 316 -11.70 -0.94 -25.85
C ALA A 316 -10.26 -1.14 -26.35
N GLU A 317 -9.95 -0.64 -27.56
CA GLU A 317 -8.58 -0.66 -28.11
C GLU A 317 -7.62 0.17 -27.27
N LEU A 318 -8.04 1.33 -26.79
CA LEU A 318 -7.23 2.19 -25.92
C LEU A 318 -6.94 1.51 -24.58
N VAL A 319 -7.94 0.87 -23.96
CA VAL A 319 -7.75 0.12 -22.70
C VAL A 319 -6.80 -1.05 -22.88
N GLU A 320 -6.96 -1.85 -23.95
CA GLU A 320 -6.03 -2.97 -24.19
C GLU A 320 -4.63 -2.47 -24.56
N GLY A 321 -4.52 -1.40 -25.34
CA GLY A 321 -3.25 -0.75 -25.66
C GLY A 321 -2.54 -0.21 -24.40
N LEU A 322 -3.28 0.34 -23.45
CA LEU A 322 -2.73 0.77 -22.14
C LEU A 322 -2.13 -0.42 -21.37
N ARG A 323 -2.86 -1.53 -21.30
CA ARG A 323 -2.39 -2.76 -20.64
C ARG A 323 -1.13 -3.31 -21.31
N ALA A 324 -1.12 -3.34 -22.62
CA ALA A 324 0.04 -3.77 -23.42
C ALA A 324 1.25 -2.86 -23.19
N LYS A 325 1.05 -1.54 -23.15
CA LYS A 325 2.09 -0.54 -22.88
C LYS A 325 2.72 -0.77 -21.50
N ILE A 326 1.92 -0.97 -20.46
CA ILE A 326 2.40 -1.22 -19.10
C ILE A 326 3.19 -2.52 -19.04
N ARG A 327 2.71 -3.61 -19.66
CA ARG A 327 3.47 -4.87 -19.76
C ARG A 327 4.81 -4.68 -20.48
N SER A 328 4.82 -3.95 -21.58
CA SER A 328 6.06 -3.63 -22.31
C SER A 328 7.06 -2.84 -21.45
N MET A 329 6.57 -1.92 -20.60
CA MET A 329 7.43 -1.21 -19.64
C MET A 329 8.00 -2.18 -18.59
N ASN A 330 7.16 -3.08 -18.04
CA ASN A 330 7.61 -4.12 -17.13
C ASN A 330 8.71 -5.00 -17.76
N ASP A 331 8.48 -5.51 -18.96
CA ASP A 331 9.42 -6.36 -19.69
C ASP A 331 10.75 -5.64 -19.92
N ALA A 332 10.71 -4.37 -20.34
CA ALA A 332 11.91 -3.55 -20.57
C ALA A 332 12.76 -3.31 -19.30
N MET A 333 12.14 -3.38 -18.13
CA MET A 333 12.81 -3.20 -16.84
C MET A 333 13.08 -4.53 -16.10
N GLY A 334 12.74 -5.68 -16.74
CA GLY A 334 12.91 -7.00 -16.13
C GLY A 334 11.95 -7.25 -14.95
N ILE A 335 10.83 -6.56 -14.90
CA ILE A 335 9.77 -6.79 -13.93
C ILE A 335 8.93 -7.99 -14.39
N PRO A 336 8.76 -9.05 -13.57
CA PRO A 336 7.91 -10.17 -13.92
C PRO A 336 6.44 -9.74 -14.04
N ASN A 337 5.72 -10.32 -15.00
CA ASN A 337 4.31 -9.99 -15.23
C ASN A 337 3.34 -10.84 -14.42
N THR A 338 3.82 -11.89 -13.75
CA THR A 338 3.00 -12.77 -12.91
C THR A 338 3.76 -13.18 -11.65
N LEU A 339 3.02 -13.60 -10.62
CA LEU A 339 3.60 -14.20 -9.41
C LEU A 339 4.44 -15.43 -9.73
N LYS A 340 4.02 -16.23 -10.72
CA LYS A 340 4.78 -17.40 -11.20
C LYS A 340 6.12 -17.01 -11.81
N ASP A 341 6.16 -15.96 -12.63
CA ASP A 341 7.39 -15.45 -13.23
C ASP A 341 8.34 -14.86 -12.17
N PHE A 342 7.78 -14.34 -11.08
CA PHE A 342 8.55 -13.90 -9.91
C PHE A 342 9.18 -15.08 -9.14
N GLY A 343 8.61 -16.28 -9.27
CA GLY A 343 9.09 -17.48 -8.60
C GLY A 343 8.25 -17.93 -7.41
N ILE A 344 7.06 -17.36 -7.22
CA ILE A 344 6.11 -17.86 -6.23
C ILE A 344 5.63 -19.25 -6.70
N ILE A 345 5.75 -20.23 -5.81
CA ILE A 345 5.33 -21.59 -6.06
C ILE A 345 3.80 -21.64 -6.05
N GLU A 346 3.21 -22.25 -7.05
CA GLU A 346 1.76 -22.33 -7.22
C GLU A 346 1.05 -22.94 -6.01
N ASP A 347 1.64 -23.95 -5.40
CA ASP A 347 1.07 -24.60 -4.22
C ASP A 347 1.07 -23.67 -2.99
N GLU A 348 2.13 -22.88 -2.80
CA GLU A 348 2.17 -21.86 -1.75
C GLU A 348 1.14 -20.76 -1.99
N PHE A 349 0.99 -20.33 -3.25
CA PHE A 349 -0.03 -19.35 -3.60
C PHE A 349 -1.44 -19.86 -3.26
N LYS A 350 -1.75 -21.11 -3.61
CA LYS A 350 -3.05 -21.73 -3.32
C LYS A 350 -3.28 -21.87 -1.82
N GLU A 351 -2.27 -22.27 -1.05
CA GLU A 351 -2.36 -22.36 0.41
C GLU A 351 -2.69 -21.01 1.07
N LYS A 352 -2.14 -19.92 0.52
CA LYS A 352 -2.34 -18.57 1.08
C LYS A 352 -3.58 -17.86 0.52
N LEU A 353 -4.15 -18.32 -0.59
CA LEU A 353 -5.20 -17.62 -1.32
C LEU A 353 -6.45 -17.38 -0.46
N ASP A 354 -6.90 -18.38 0.29
CA ASP A 354 -8.08 -18.26 1.15
C ASP A 354 -7.88 -17.22 2.26
N ALA A 355 -6.70 -17.19 2.86
CA ALA A 355 -6.36 -16.19 3.87
C ALA A 355 -6.26 -14.77 3.27
N ILE A 356 -5.68 -14.66 2.06
CA ILE A 356 -5.62 -13.40 1.31
C ILE A 356 -7.03 -12.93 0.94
N ALA A 357 -7.88 -13.83 0.48
CA ALA A 357 -9.26 -13.53 0.10
C ALA A 357 -10.13 -13.15 1.32
N ALA A 358 -10.03 -13.89 2.42
CA ALA A 358 -10.76 -13.60 3.66
C ALA A 358 -10.36 -12.22 4.22
N ASN A 359 -9.07 -11.88 4.18
CA ASN A 359 -8.59 -10.55 4.56
C ASN A 359 -9.16 -9.46 3.63
N ALA A 360 -9.31 -9.75 2.34
CA ALA A 360 -9.91 -8.80 1.39
C ALA A 360 -11.40 -8.51 1.70
N VAL A 361 -12.17 -9.52 2.11
CA VAL A 361 -13.57 -9.33 2.54
C VAL A 361 -13.65 -8.49 3.81
N GLY A 362 -12.82 -8.80 4.81
CA GLY A 362 -12.76 -8.04 6.05
C GLY A 362 -12.30 -6.59 5.83
N ASP A 363 -11.40 -6.35 4.90
CA ASP A 363 -11.00 -5.01 4.52
C ASP A 363 -12.13 -4.26 3.79
N ALA A 364 -12.82 -4.92 2.86
CA ALA A 364 -13.97 -4.34 2.17
C ALA A 364 -15.08 -3.94 3.15
N PHE A 365 -15.40 -4.82 4.10
CA PHE A 365 -16.39 -4.54 5.16
C PHE A 365 -15.98 -3.30 5.98
N ARG A 366 -14.72 -3.25 6.45
CA ARG A 366 -14.23 -2.12 7.23
C ARG A 366 -14.22 -0.82 6.44
N HIS A 367 -13.79 -0.84 5.17
CA HIS A 367 -13.80 0.34 4.31
C HIS A 367 -15.20 0.93 4.13
N ILE A 368 -16.23 0.09 4.00
CA ILE A 368 -17.60 0.56 3.89
C ILE A 368 -18.11 1.06 5.25
N ARG A 369 -17.92 0.28 6.33
CA ARG A 369 -18.33 0.64 7.68
C ARG A 369 -17.74 1.99 8.12
N ASP A 370 -16.48 2.22 7.80
CA ASP A 370 -15.73 3.41 8.20
C ASP A 370 -15.89 4.58 7.20
N GLY A 371 -16.76 4.42 6.19
CA GLY A 371 -17.17 5.47 5.26
C GLY A 371 -16.19 5.80 4.13
N TYR A 372 -15.22 4.89 3.85
CA TYR A 372 -14.25 5.09 2.74
C TYR A 372 -14.81 4.71 1.38
N ALA A 373 -15.81 3.84 1.35
CA ALA A 373 -16.48 3.42 0.13
C ALA A 373 -17.96 3.18 0.43
N GLU A 374 -18.81 3.51 -0.52
CA GLU A 374 -20.24 3.15 -0.46
C GLU A 374 -20.46 1.73 -1.01
N VAL A 375 -19.61 1.27 -1.93
CA VAL A 375 -19.68 -0.04 -2.59
C VAL A 375 -18.28 -0.62 -2.77
N MET A 376 -18.11 -1.90 -2.45
CA MET A 376 -16.87 -2.65 -2.70
C MET A 376 -17.16 -4.05 -3.27
N LEU A 377 -16.35 -4.45 -4.24
CA LEU A 377 -16.34 -5.83 -4.73
C LEU A 377 -15.21 -6.60 -4.06
N CYS A 378 -15.55 -7.74 -3.48
CA CYS A 378 -14.60 -8.66 -2.88
C CYS A 378 -14.93 -10.09 -3.28
N GLY A 379 -13.91 -10.95 -3.40
CA GLY A 379 -14.17 -12.32 -3.84
C GLY A 379 -12.90 -13.14 -4.00
N GLY A 380 -13.08 -14.37 -4.43
CA GLY A 380 -12.00 -15.31 -4.71
C GLY A 380 -12.35 -16.23 -5.89
N ALA A 381 -11.33 -16.82 -6.47
CA ALA A 381 -11.45 -17.82 -7.52
C ALA A 381 -10.46 -18.97 -7.28
N GLU A 382 -10.91 -20.19 -7.44
CA GLU A 382 -10.13 -21.41 -7.30
C GLU A 382 -10.29 -22.25 -8.57
N ALA A 383 -9.17 -22.72 -9.15
CA ALA A 383 -9.14 -23.64 -10.27
C ALA A 383 -8.04 -24.70 -10.02
N ALA A 384 -8.20 -25.46 -8.93
CA ALA A 384 -7.17 -26.30 -8.35
C ALA A 384 -7.21 -27.76 -8.82
N ILE A 385 -8.20 -28.22 -9.59
CA ILE A 385 -8.30 -29.63 -10.02
C ILE A 385 -7.32 -29.91 -11.14
N THR A 386 -6.05 -30.07 -10.77
CA THR A 386 -4.97 -30.41 -11.68
C THR A 386 -4.31 -31.74 -11.25
N PRO A 387 -3.67 -32.48 -12.16
CA PRO A 387 -2.97 -33.71 -11.79
C PRO A 387 -1.94 -33.50 -10.67
N LEU A 388 -1.26 -32.35 -10.65
CA LEU A 388 -0.26 -32.00 -9.63
C LEU A 388 -0.90 -31.80 -8.26
N SER A 389 -2.00 -31.04 -8.19
CA SER A 389 -2.72 -30.78 -6.94
C SER A 389 -3.35 -32.07 -6.37
N ILE A 390 -3.97 -32.88 -7.25
CA ILE A 390 -4.48 -34.20 -6.86
C ILE A 390 -3.37 -35.07 -6.31
N GLY A 391 -2.21 -35.13 -7.00
CA GLY A 391 -1.04 -35.86 -6.55
C GLY A 391 -0.48 -35.37 -5.22
N GLY A 392 -0.40 -34.07 -5.03
CA GLY A 392 0.05 -33.43 -3.78
C GLY A 392 -0.84 -33.79 -2.59
N PHE A 393 -2.15 -33.53 -2.70
CA PHE A 393 -3.10 -33.85 -1.63
C PHE A 393 -3.26 -35.35 -1.40
N THR A 394 -3.12 -36.17 -2.44
CA THR A 394 -3.07 -37.64 -2.30
C THR A 394 -1.85 -38.07 -1.48
N SER A 395 -0.70 -37.48 -1.74
CA SER A 395 0.55 -37.76 -0.98
C SER A 395 0.41 -37.38 0.50
N MET A 396 -0.33 -36.31 0.80
CA MET A 396 -0.66 -35.88 2.16
C MET A 396 -1.78 -36.72 2.81
N ARG A 397 -2.40 -37.63 2.06
CA ARG A 397 -3.58 -38.41 2.50
C ARG A 397 -4.74 -37.52 2.95
N ALA A 398 -4.91 -36.38 2.32
CA ALA A 398 -5.93 -35.39 2.67
C ALA A 398 -7.22 -35.51 1.88
N LEU A 399 -7.17 -36.15 0.67
CA LEU A 399 -8.35 -36.33 -0.17
C LEU A 399 -9.19 -37.51 0.30
N HIS A 400 -10.51 -37.38 0.07
CA HIS A 400 -11.41 -38.53 0.15
C HIS A 400 -11.00 -39.61 -0.84
N VAL A 401 -10.98 -40.87 -0.38
CA VAL A 401 -10.70 -42.06 -1.19
C VAL A 401 -11.88 -43.01 -1.02
N GLY A 402 -12.73 -43.10 -2.04
CA GLY A 402 -13.91 -43.96 -2.06
C GLY A 402 -14.60 -43.91 -3.40
N ASP A 403 -15.45 -44.92 -3.66
CA ASP A 403 -16.14 -45.13 -4.95
C ASP A 403 -17.57 -44.54 -4.96
N ASP A 404 -18.09 -44.12 -3.82
CA ASP A 404 -19.44 -43.56 -3.70
C ASP A 404 -19.37 -42.02 -3.68
N PRO A 405 -19.73 -41.33 -4.78
CA PRO A 405 -19.69 -39.88 -4.83
C PRO A 405 -20.69 -39.20 -3.89
N SER A 406 -21.78 -39.91 -3.47
CA SER A 406 -22.75 -39.37 -2.53
C SER A 406 -22.23 -39.29 -1.08
N ARG A 407 -21.16 -40.03 -0.79
CA ARG A 407 -20.46 -40.07 0.50
C ARG A 407 -19.09 -39.37 0.47
N ALA A 408 -18.73 -38.76 -0.64
CA ALA A 408 -17.42 -38.19 -0.83
C ALA A 408 -17.23 -36.89 0.01
N SER A 409 -18.20 -35.97 -0.02
CA SER A 409 -18.17 -34.71 0.75
C SER A 409 -19.22 -34.76 1.87
N ILE A 410 -18.79 -35.20 3.04
CA ILE A 410 -19.65 -35.40 4.24
C ILE A 410 -19.04 -34.66 5.45
N PRO A 411 -19.01 -33.32 5.44
CA PRO A 411 -18.42 -32.54 6.51
C PRO A 411 -19.11 -32.85 7.86
N PHE A 412 -18.29 -32.93 8.93
CA PHE A 412 -18.69 -33.28 10.30
C PHE A 412 -19.16 -34.71 10.53
N ASP A 413 -19.30 -35.54 9.48
CA ASP A 413 -19.67 -36.94 9.62
C ASP A 413 -18.49 -37.76 10.24
N ALA A 414 -18.81 -38.75 11.09
CA ALA A 414 -17.83 -39.61 11.72
C ALA A 414 -17.06 -40.49 10.70
N GLU A 415 -17.68 -40.83 9.56
CA GLU A 415 -17.11 -41.64 8.49
C GLU A 415 -16.37 -40.87 7.44
N ARG A 416 -16.19 -39.56 7.61
CA ARG A 416 -15.40 -38.73 6.67
C ARG A 416 -13.96 -39.23 6.58
N SER A 417 -13.43 -39.31 5.38
CA SER A 417 -12.07 -39.84 5.11
C SER A 417 -11.12 -38.85 4.43
N GLY A 418 -11.57 -37.64 4.17
CA GLY A 418 -10.82 -36.59 3.50
C GLY A 418 -11.74 -35.56 2.88
N PHE A 419 -11.17 -34.58 2.16
CA PHE A 419 -11.95 -33.56 1.46
C PHE A 419 -12.05 -33.84 -0.03
N VAL A 420 -13.00 -33.22 -0.70
CA VAL A 420 -13.18 -33.25 -2.14
C VAL A 420 -12.75 -31.91 -2.71
N MET A 421 -11.81 -31.91 -3.64
CA MET A 421 -11.39 -30.72 -4.33
C MET A 421 -12.51 -30.14 -5.18
N GLY A 422 -12.70 -28.83 -5.12
CA GLY A 422 -13.66 -28.12 -5.96
C GLY A 422 -12.99 -26.98 -6.71
N GLU A 423 -13.65 -26.52 -7.76
CA GLU A 423 -13.28 -25.31 -8.50
C GLU A 423 -14.47 -24.36 -8.51
N GLY A 424 -14.17 -23.08 -8.50
CA GLY A 424 -15.20 -22.06 -8.57
C GLY A 424 -14.65 -20.67 -8.45
N ALA A 425 -15.50 -19.70 -8.72
CA ALA A 425 -15.23 -18.29 -8.46
C ALA A 425 -16.49 -17.65 -7.91
N ALA A 426 -16.32 -16.79 -6.91
CA ALA A 426 -17.41 -16.00 -6.38
C ALA A 426 -16.93 -14.57 -6.13
N VAL A 427 -17.78 -13.60 -6.43
CA VAL A 427 -17.57 -12.19 -6.11
C VAL A 427 -18.79 -11.70 -5.36
N LEU A 428 -18.55 -11.07 -4.22
CA LEU A 428 -19.57 -10.39 -3.43
C LEU A 428 -19.47 -8.89 -3.68
N MET A 429 -20.62 -8.26 -3.83
CA MET A 429 -20.72 -6.81 -3.77
C MET A 429 -21.19 -6.44 -2.37
N LEU A 430 -20.33 -5.82 -1.59
CA LEU A 430 -20.65 -5.19 -0.32
C LEU A 430 -21.02 -3.74 -0.58
N GLU A 431 -22.05 -3.26 0.09
CA GLU A 431 -22.60 -1.92 -0.12
C GLU A 431 -23.10 -1.36 1.21
N GLU A 432 -22.92 -0.07 1.43
CA GLU A 432 -23.46 0.62 2.60
C GLU A 432 -25.00 0.48 2.60
N TYR A 433 -25.57 0.16 3.76
CA TYR A 433 -26.98 -0.22 3.88
C TYR A 433 -27.92 0.90 3.41
N GLY A 434 -27.70 2.13 3.84
CA GLY A 434 -28.52 3.27 3.45
C GLY A 434 -28.44 3.57 1.95
N HIS A 435 -27.25 3.45 1.36
CA HIS A 435 -27.05 3.58 -0.09
C HIS A 435 -27.81 2.49 -0.86
N ALA A 436 -27.73 1.23 -0.43
CA ALA A 436 -28.44 0.12 -1.03
C ALA A 436 -29.98 0.31 -0.98
N MET A 437 -30.48 0.75 0.19
CA MET A 437 -31.91 1.05 0.37
C MET A 437 -32.37 2.21 -0.50
N ALA A 438 -31.60 3.28 -0.61
CA ALA A 438 -31.95 4.47 -1.38
C ALA A 438 -32.14 4.17 -2.88
N ARG A 439 -31.37 3.24 -3.45
CA ARG A 439 -31.49 2.82 -4.86
C ARG A 439 -32.42 1.62 -5.07
N GLY A 440 -33.04 1.10 -4.02
CA GLY A 440 -33.94 -0.07 -4.09
C GLY A 440 -33.23 -1.38 -4.43
N ALA A 441 -31.99 -1.56 -3.97
CA ALA A 441 -31.22 -2.77 -4.20
C ALA A 441 -31.86 -3.99 -3.54
N LYS A 442 -31.71 -5.17 -4.17
CA LYS A 442 -32.02 -6.43 -3.50
C LYS A 442 -30.93 -6.77 -2.50
N ILE A 443 -31.22 -6.68 -1.21
CA ILE A 443 -30.30 -7.05 -0.14
C ILE A 443 -30.50 -8.54 0.17
N TYR A 444 -29.42 -9.31 0.16
CA TYR A 444 -29.44 -10.76 0.46
C TYR A 444 -29.12 -11.03 1.93
N ALA A 445 -28.22 -10.24 2.52
CA ALA A 445 -27.82 -10.33 3.92
C ALA A 445 -27.17 -9.00 4.34
N GLU A 446 -27.09 -8.77 5.63
CA GLU A 446 -26.31 -7.68 6.24
C GLU A 446 -25.10 -8.28 6.95
N VAL A 447 -23.92 -7.71 6.71
CA VAL A 447 -22.68 -8.05 7.43
C VAL A 447 -22.57 -7.08 8.60
N VAL A 448 -22.78 -7.58 9.81
CA VAL A 448 -22.85 -6.76 11.03
C VAL A 448 -21.58 -6.78 11.85
N GLY A 449 -20.68 -7.74 11.62
CA GLY A 449 -19.43 -7.83 12.37
C GLY A 449 -18.41 -8.75 11.70
N TYR A 450 -17.14 -8.56 12.03
CA TYR A 450 -16.01 -9.31 11.48
C TYR A 450 -15.04 -9.74 12.59
N GLY A 451 -14.56 -10.99 12.50
CA GLY A 451 -13.53 -11.53 13.38
C GLY A 451 -12.63 -12.49 12.64
N ALA A 452 -11.31 -12.35 12.84
CA ALA A 452 -10.31 -13.24 12.27
C ALA A 452 -9.23 -13.56 13.30
N THR A 453 -8.77 -14.82 13.31
CA THR A 453 -7.71 -15.30 14.18
C THR A 453 -6.76 -16.22 13.41
N CYS A 454 -5.53 -16.35 13.91
CA CYS A 454 -4.58 -17.36 13.47
C CYS A 454 -4.13 -18.15 14.68
N ASP A 455 -4.39 -19.46 14.71
CA ASP A 455 -4.05 -20.30 15.87
C ASP A 455 -2.60 -20.82 15.88
N ALA A 456 -1.89 -20.70 14.75
CA ALA A 456 -0.48 -21.09 14.56
C ALA A 456 -0.14 -22.50 15.10
N TYR A 457 -1.11 -23.43 15.08
CA TYR A 457 -1.00 -24.75 15.67
C TYR A 457 -0.37 -25.79 14.73
N HIS A 458 -0.90 -25.91 13.51
CA HIS A 458 -0.46 -26.88 12.53
C HIS A 458 -0.74 -26.38 11.11
N MET A 459 0.00 -26.89 10.11
CA MET A 459 -0.14 -26.44 8.71
C MET A 459 -1.54 -26.67 8.12
N THR A 460 -2.21 -27.78 8.51
CA THR A 460 -3.50 -28.18 7.92
C THR A 460 -4.60 -28.47 8.95
N ALA A 461 -4.27 -28.54 10.25
CA ALA A 461 -5.23 -28.88 11.29
C ALA A 461 -5.46 -27.72 12.24
N PRO A 462 -6.74 -27.35 12.52
CA PRO A 462 -7.05 -26.37 13.56
C PRO A 462 -6.70 -26.93 14.95
N ARG A 463 -6.52 -26.03 15.92
CA ARG A 463 -6.32 -26.44 17.33
C ARG A 463 -7.42 -27.38 17.79
N PRO A 464 -7.06 -28.52 18.41
CA PRO A 464 -8.06 -29.51 18.86
C PRO A 464 -9.05 -28.97 19.91
N ASP A 465 -8.66 -27.94 20.65
CA ASP A 465 -9.50 -27.28 21.67
C ASP A 465 -10.50 -26.29 21.06
N GLY A 466 -10.42 -26.02 19.74
CA GLY A 466 -11.31 -25.10 19.02
C GLY A 466 -11.14 -23.61 19.40
N SER A 467 -10.15 -23.27 20.23
CA SER A 467 -10.00 -21.91 20.79
C SER A 467 -9.80 -20.83 19.72
N GLY A 468 -9.12 -21.14 18.60
CA GLY A 468 -8.93 -20.20 17.48
C GLY A 468 -10.25 -19.82 16.83
N ALA A 469 -11.07 -20.81 16.47
CA ALA A 469 -12.38 -20.59 15.87
C ALA A 469 -13.36 -19.89 16.85
N ALA A 470 -13.39 -20.31 18.11
CA ALA A 470 -14.21 -19.68 19.13
C ALA A 470 -13.88 -18.20 19.29
N LYS A 471 -12.57 -17.86 19.31
CA LYS A 471 -12.12 -16.47 19.43
C LYS A 471 -12.50 -15.62 18.21
N ALA A 472 -12.46 -16.17 17.00
CA ALA A 472 -12.90 -15.46 15.80
C ALA A 472 -14.41 -15.16 15.85
N MET A 473 -15.22 -16.12 16.32
CA MET A 473 -16.65 -15.92 16.52
C MET A 473 -16.94 -14.87 17.61
N GLU A 474 -16.26 -14.91 18.74
CA GLU A 474 -16.38 -13.90 19.80
C GLU A 474 -16.06 -12.49 19.27
N MET A 475 -14.98 -12.37 18.50
CA MET A 475 -14.59 -11.08 17.89
C MET A 475 -15.65 -10.57 16.92
N ALA A 476 -16.22 -11.44 16.07
CA ALA A 476 -17.26 -11.05 15.12
C ALA A 476 -18.54 -10.61 15.84
N LEU A 477 -18.94 -11.30 16.91
CA LEU A 477 -20.09 -10.92 17.75
C LEU A 477 -19.85 -9.58 18.45
N ALA A 478 -18.69 -9.41 19.04
CA ALA A 478 -18.34 -8.16 19.71
C ALA A 478 -18.28 -6.97 18.73
N ASP A 479 -17.73 -7.17 17.53
CA ASP A 479 -17.68 -6.15 16.47
C ASP A 479 -19.08 -5.78 15.97
N GLY A 480 -20.00 -6.74 15.93
CA GLY A 480 -21.41 -6.54 15.58
C GLY A 480 -22.31 -6.01 16.71
N GLY A 481 -21.78 -5.85 17.91
CA GLY A 481 -22.53 -5.36 19.08
C GLY A 481 -23.50 -6.41 19.67
N ALA A 482 -23.22 -7.69 19.51
CA ALA A 482 -24.04 -8.82 20.00
C ALA A 482 -23.42 -9.48 21.26
#